data_215a3352b7c47c0a925746ee40f98652
#
_entry.id   215a3352b7c47c0a925746ee40f98652
#
_cell.length_a   1.000
_cell.length_b   1.000
_cell.length_c   1.000
_cell.angle_alpha   90.00
_cell.angle_beta   90.00
_cell.angle_gamma   90.00
#
_symmetry.space_group_name_H-M   'P 1'
#
loop_
_entity.id
_entity.type
_entity.pdbx_description
1 polymer ?
#
loop_
_entity_poly.entity_id
_entity_poly.type
_entity_poly.pdbx_seq_one_letter_code
_entity_poly.pdbx_strand_id
1 'polypeptide(L)'
;MIHKILIANRGEIAVRIVRACRDLHIQSVGIYTAPDSECLHVRIADEAYQVGEDPIKGYLDAKAIVKLAKECGADAIHPGYGFLSENYEFAKAVEDAKLIFIGPKAEVIKKMGDKNIARYLMKKNGIPIVPGTEKLNDESMDAIKEHARRIGYPVILKASGGGGGRGIREVWQEEDMQDAFESCTREAKAYFNNDEVFMEKLVVNPRHIEFQILGDNYGNIIHLCERDCSIQRRHQKIIEIAPCPSISENLRKIMGVTAVAAAKAVGYSNVGTIEFLLDDYNNFYFMEMNTRIQVEHGITEEITGHDLVVRQIRIAAGEILEIEQSDIKPRGYAIEARITAENVWENFIPAPGTIEGYYPALGPSVRVDSHVYKDYTIPPFYDSLIAKLIVKATDYDLAVNKLERALEEFTIEGVRTIIPFLLTISKSKEFRRGFFDTSYVEKNLKTILENTYDDINKEPNDDLEEVIVEAIKRYKKKR
;
A
#
# COMPACT_ATOMS: atom_id res chain seq x y z
N MET A 1 -6.92 -20.56 -22.46
CA MET A 1 -7.98 -19.58 -22.15
C MET A 1 -8.38 -19.79 -20.69
N ILE A 2 -8.59 -18.75 -19.92
CA ILE A 2 -9.02 -18.85 -18.50
C ILE A 2 -10.54 -18.79 -18.46
N HIS A 3 -11.20 -19.79 -17.88
CA HIS A 3 -12.65 -19.87 -17.73
C HIS A 3 -13.11 -19.78 -16.29
N LYS A 4 -12.25 -20.15 -15.33
CA LYS A 4 -12.57 -20.13 -13.89
C LYS A 4 -11.36 -19.67 -13.07
N ILE A 5 -11.56 -18.72 -12.18
CA ILE A 5 -10.51 -18.15 -11.31
C ILE A 5 -10.88 -18.37 -9.83
N LEU A 6 -9.97 -18.99 -9.08
CA LEU A 6 -10.03 -18.98 -7.62
C LEU A 6 -9.38 -17.69 -7.11
N ILE A 7 -10.09 -16.96 -6.24
CA ILE A 7 -9.66 -15.71 -5.64
C ILE A 7 -9.11 -16.01 -4.25
N ALA A 8 -7.78 -16.06 -4.13
CA ALA A 8 -7.08 -16.37 -2.88
C ALA A 8 -6.95 -15.13 -2.00
N ASN A 9 -8.05 -14.46 -1.73
CA ASN A 9 -8.11 -13.23 -0.93
C ASN A 9 -9.53 -13.00 -0.38
N ARG A 10 -9.71 -11.91 0.37
CA ARG A 10 -10.95 -11.49 1.01
C ARG A 10 -11.23 -9.99 0.83
N GLY A 11 -12.34 -9.55 1.39
CA GLY A 11 -12.62 -8.12 1.52
C GLY A 11 -12.84 -7.40 0.19
N GLU A 12 -12.48 -6.13 0.12
CA GLU A 12 -12.76 -5.29 -1.04
C GLU A 12 -12.05 -5.76 -2.31
N ILE A 13 -10.81 -6.27 -2.17
CA ILE A 13 -10.06 -6.75 -3.34
C ILE A 13 -10.66 -8.02 -3.92
N ALA A 14 -11.19 -8.92 -3.09
CA ALA A 14 -11.89 -10.09 -3.59
C ALA A 14 -13.18 -9.69 -4.33
N VAL A 15 -13.94 -8.71 -3.81
CA VAL A 15 -15.08 -8.11 -4.52
C VAL A 15 -14.65 -7.51 -5.86
N ARG A 16 -13.53 -6.77 -5.87
CA ARG A 16 -13.00 -6.15 -7.09
C ARG A 16 -12.62 -7.18 -8.15
N ILE A 17 -12.01 -8.30 -7.74
CA ILE A 17 -11.63 -9.39 -8.65
C ILE A 17 -12.87 -10.13 -9.16
N VAL A 18 -13.89 -10.42 -8.31
CA VAL A 18 -15.16 -11.00 -8.74
C VAL A 18 -15.81 -10.15 -9.83
N ARG A 19 -15.84 -8.81 -9.66
CA ARG A 19 -16.38 -7.90 -10.67
C ARG A 19 -15.62 -7.98 -11.99
N ALA A 20 -14.28 -7.99 -11.95
CA ALA A 20 -13.47 -8.15 -13.16
C ALA A 20 -13.69 -9.51 -13.85
N CYS A 21 -13.85 -10.59 -13.09
CA CYS A 21 -14.22 -11.90 -13.65
C CYS A 21 -15.56 -11.84 -14.38
N ARG A 22 -16.58 -11.19 -13.80
CA ARG A 22 -17.89 -11.01 -14.44
C ARG A 22 -17.81 -10.20 -15.72
N ASP A 23 -17.06 -9.11 -15.73
CA ASP A 23 -16.85 -8.26 -16.91
C ASP A 23 -16.16 -9.03 -18.05
N LEU A 24 -15.36 -10.04 -17.71
CA LEU A 24 -14.68 -10.93 -18.65
C LEU A 24 -15.47 -12.23 -18.96
N HIS A 25 -16.65 -12.41 -18.39
CA HIS A 25 -17.43 -13.66 -18.46
C HIS A 25 -16.65 -14.90 -17.98
N ILE A 26 -15.85 -14.73 -16.93
CA ILE A 26 -15.06 -15.77 -16.26
C ILE A 26 -15.76 -16.15 -14.95
N GLN A 27 -15.86 -17.43 -14.64
CA GLN A 27 -16.42 -17.90 -13.37
C GLN A 27 -15.47 -17.55 -12.21
N SER A 28 -16.02 -17.05 -11.11
CA SER A 28 -15.30 -16.67 -9.91
C SER A 28 -15.54 -17.65 -8.77
N VAL A 29 -14.45 -18.08 -8.12
CA VAL A 29 -14.50 -18.92 -6.92
C VAL A 29 -13.92 -18.12 -5.76
N GLY A 30 -14.77 -17.73 -4.80
CA GLY A 30 -14.34 -17.07 -3.56
C GLY A 30 -13.90 -18.10 -2.52
N ILE A 31 -12.95 -17.71 -1.67
CA ILE A 31 -12.64 -18.46 -0.44
C ILE A 31 -12.95 -17.62 0.78
N TYR A 32 -13.30 -18.28 1.88
CA TYR A 32 -13.59 -17.59 3.14
C TYR A 32 -13.26 -18.45 4.35
N THR A 33 -12.99 -17.82 5.48
CA THR A 33 -12.98 -18.45 6.81
C THR A 33 -14.27 -18.12 7.54
N ALA A 34 -14.60 -18.83 8.61
CA ALA A 34 -15.88 -18.69 9.30
C ALA A 34 -16.31 -17.23 9.59
N PRO A 35 -15.41 -16.31 10.06
CA PRO A 35 -15.79 -14.92 10.29
C PRO A 35 -16.19 -14.14 9.04
N ASP A 36 -15.77 -14.58 7.86
CA ASP A 36 -16.05 -13.92 6.57
C ASP A 36 -17.24 -14.54 5.81
N SER A 37 -17.94 -15.51 6.38
CA SER A 37 -19.05 -16.20 5.70
C SER A 37 -20.11 -15.27 5.11
N GLU A 38 -20.31 -14.10 5.74
CA GLU A 38 -21.26 -13.09 5.31
C GLU A 38 -20.62 -11.95 4.51
N CYS A 39 -19.30 -12.01 4.25
CA CYS A 39 -18.61 -10.96 3.48
C CYS A 39 -19.14 -10.86 2.05
N LEU A 40 -19.20 -9.65 1.49
CA LEU A 40 -19.83 -9.42 0.19
C LEU A 40 -19.21 -10.27 -0.93
N HIS A 41 -17.89 -10.51 -0.91
CA HIS A 41 -17.23 -11.34 -1.94
C HIS A 41 -17.76 -12.79 -1.96
N VAL A 42 -18.13 -13.35 -0.79
CA VAL A 42 -18.73 -14.69 -0.68
C VAL A 42 -20.11 -14.72 -1.31
N ARG A 43 -20.90 -13.65 -1.08
CA ARG A 43 -22.27 -13.54 -1.61
C ARG A 43 -22.35 -13.35 -3.11
N ILE A 44 -21.34 -12.70 -3.70
CA ILE A 44 -21.37 -12.34 -5.12
C ILE A 44 -20.52 -13.23 -6.01
N ALA A 45 -19.61 -14.06 -5.47
CA ALA A 45 -18.88 -15.05 -6.26
C ALA A 45 -19.83 -16.11 -6.83
N ASP A 46 -19.48 -16.71 -7.97
CA ASP A 46 -20.29 -17.79 -8.57
C ASP A 46 -20.25 -19.05 -7.71
N GLU A 47 -19.12 -19.33 -7.07
CA GLU A 47 -18.93 -20.38 -6.09
C GLU A 47 -18.14 -19.82 -4.90
N ALA A 48 -18.34 -20.34 -3.69
CA ALA A 48 -17.56 -19.96 -2.52
C ALA A 48 -17.31 -21.16 -1.60
N TYR A 49 -16.08 -21.26 -1.07
CA TYR A 49 -15.66 -22.38 -0.24
C TYR A 49 -14.97 -21.90 1.04
N GLN A 50 -15.31 -22.56 2.14
CA GLN A 50 -14.63 -22.31 3.41
C GLN A 50 -13.24 -22.96 3.41
N VAL A 51 -12.23 -22.18 3.82
CA VAL A 51 -10.84 -22.63 3.94
C VAL A 51 -10.38 -22.54 5.38
N GLY A 52 -10.15 -23.70 6.03
CA GLY A 52 -9.73 -23.76 7.42
C GLY A 52 -10.74 -23.21 8.42
N GLU A 53 -10.43 -23.38 9.71
CA GLU A 53 -11.22 -22.86 10.83
C GLU A 53 -10.60 -21.57 11.43
N ASP A 54 -9.26 -21.46 11.38
CA ASP A 54 -8.56 -20.29 11.88
C ASP A 54 -8.73 -19.10 10.92
N PRO A 55 -9.14 -17.94 11.43
CA PRO A 55 -9.42 -16.76 10.60
C PRO A 55 -8.26 -16.33 9.69
N ILE A 56 -7.02 -16.43 10.16
CA ILE A 56 -5.84 -15.96 9.42
C ILE A 56 -5.16 -17.12 8.69
N LYS A 57 -4.93 -18.25 9.37
CA LYS A 57 -4.22 -19.39 8.80
C LYS A 57 -4.94 -19.99 7.60
N GLY A 58 -6.28 -19.92 7.55
CA GLY A 58 -7.04 -20.39 6.39
C GLY A 58 -6.64 -19.68 5.10
N TYR A 59 -6.47 -18.36 5.14
CA TYR A 59 -5.99 -17.58 3.97
C TYR A 59 -4.49 -17.73 3.69
N LEU A 60 -3.72 -18.30 4.60
CA LEU A 60 -2.28 -18.53 4.47
C LEU A 60 -1.93 -20.00 4.15
N ASP A 61 -2.92 -20.88 4.09
CA ASP A 61 -2.70 -22.30 3.75
C ASP A 61 -2.58 -22.49 2.23
N ALA A 62 -1.37 -22.25 1.72
CA ALA A 62 -1.05 -22.41 0.30
C ALA A 62 -1.43 -23.78 -0.25
N LYS A 63 -1.22 -24.87 0.54
CA LYS A 63 -1.50 -26.25 0.09
C LYS A 63 -3.01 -26.50 -0.03
N ALA A 64 -3.78 -26.07 0.96
CA ALA A 64 -5.23 -26.21 0.93
C ALA A 64 -5.85 -25.41 -0.21
N ILE A 65 -5.38 -24.17 -0.45
CA ILE A 65 -5.86 -23.29 -1.53
C ILE A 65 -5.57 -23.89 -2.90
N VAL A 66 -4.34 -24.38 -3.15
CA VAL A 66 -3.98 -25.02 -4.43
C VAL A 66 -4.78 -26.32 -4.65
N LYS A 67 -4.99 -27.11 -3.59
CA LYS A 67 -5.80 -28.31 -3.65
C LYS A 67 -7.25 -27.98 -4.01
N LEU A 68 -7.84 -27.00 -3.34
CA LEU A 68 -9.20 -26.53 -3.61
C LEU A 68 -9.35 -26.02 -5.06
N ALA A 69 -8.38 -25.25 -5.55
CA ALA A 69 -8.39 -24.75 -6.94
C ALA A 69 -8.49 -25.89 -7.97
N LYS A 70 -7.78 -27.01 -7.74
CA LYS A 70 -7.90 -28.21 -8.57
C LYS A 70 -9.26 -28.90 -8.43
N GLU A 71 -9.76 -29.03 -7.22
CA GLU A 71 -11.01 -29.71 -6.93
C GLU A 71 -12.23 -28.98 -7.51
N CYS A 72 -12.22 -27.63 -7.47
CA CYS A 72 -13.30 -26.84 -8.09
C CYS A 72 -13.11 -26.59 -9.60
N GLY A 73 -12.01 -27.09 -10.19
CA GLY A 73 -11.74 -26.95 -11.61
C GLY A 73 -11.35 -25.54 -12.04
N ALA A 74 -10.68 -24.76 -11.17
CA ALA A 74 -10.15 -23.46 -11.55
C ALA A 74 -8.94 -23.59 -12.47
N ASP A 75 -8.85 -22.70 -13.48
CA ASP A 75 -7.70 -22.61 -14.38
C ASP A 75 -6.58 -21.77 -13.80
N ALA A 76 -6.95 -20.79 -12.97
CA ALA A 76 -6.05 -19.79 -12.43
C ALA A 76 -6.37 -19.43 -10.97
N ILE A 77 -5.36 -18.88 -10.29
CA ILE A 77 -5.51 -18.30 -8.94
C ILE A 77 -5.10 -16.83 -8.99
N HIS A 78 -5.99 -15.95 -8.50
CA HIS A 78 -5.70 -14.54 -8.30
C HIS A 78 -5.41 -14.28 -6.81
N PRO A 79 -4.19 -13.86 -6.44
CA PRO A 79 -3.83 -13.67 -5.04
C PRO A 79 -4.28 -12.33 -4.45
N GLY A 80 -4.71 -11.35 -5.27
CA GLY A 80 -4.98 -9.98 -4.84
C GLY A 80 -3.73 -9.29 -4.29
N TYR A 81 -3.85 -8.68 -3.11
CA TYR A 81 -2.74 -8.10 -2.33
C TYR A 81 -2.78 -8.60 -0.88
N GLY A 82 -1.63 -8.50 -0.16
CA GLY A 82 -1.48 -9.09 1.18
C GLY A 82 -1.51 -10.62 1.15
N PHE A 83 -1.67 -11.26 2.29
CA PHE A 83 -1.67 -12.73 2.44
C PHE A 83 -0.56 -13.42 1.63
N LEU A 84 -0.93 -14.22 0.63
CA LEU A 84 0.01 -15.01 -0.18
C LEU A 84 0.44 -14.33 -1.48
N SER A 85 0.05 -13.08 -1.74
CA SER A 85 0.31 -12.41 -3.02
C SER A 85 1.79 -12.20 -3.35
N GLU A 86 2.65 -12.06 -2.33
CA GLU A 86 4.11 -11.94 -2.48
C GLU A 86 4.86 -13.16 -1.93
N ASN A 87 4.16 -14.29 -1.76
CA ASN A 87 4.76 -15.54 -1.33
C ASN A 87 5.22 -16.36 -2.54
N TYR A 88 6.55 -16.45 -2.75
CA TYR A 88 7.12 -17.16 -3.89
C TYR A 88 6.87 -18.67 -3.84
N GLU A 89 6.78 -19.27 -2.64
CA GLU A 89 6.49 -20.70 -2.48
C GLU A 89 5.06 -21.00 -2.92
N PHE A 90 4.11 -20.11 -2.62
CA PHE A 90 2.75 -20.22 -3.09
C PHE A 90 2.66 -20.09 -4.62
N ALA A 91 3.26 -19.04 -5.19
CA ALA A 91 3.30 -18.86 -6.65
C ALA A 91 3.91 -20.09 -7.33
N LYS A 92 5.02 -20.61 -6.80
CA LYS A 92 5.67 -21.83 -7.29
C LYS A 92 4.77 -23.07 -7.17
N ALA A 93 4.05 -23.22 -6.05
CA ALA A 93 3.11 -24.33 -5.86
C ALA A 93 1.95 -24.29 -6.85
N VAL A 94 1.46 -23.09 -7.21
CA VAL A 94 0.45 -22.89 -8.25
C VAL A 94 1.00 -23.29 -9.63
N GLU A 95 2.21 -22.83 -9.99
CA GLU A 95 2.88 -23.19 -11.24
C GLU A 95 3.14 -24.70 -11.35
N ASP A 96 3.63 -25.33 -10.28
CA ASP A 96 3.90 -26.79 -10.23
C ASP A 96 2.60 -27.60 -10.34
N ALA A 97 1.50 -27.05 -9.84
CA ALA A 97 0.16 -27.62 -9.96
C ALA A 97 -0.43 -27.52 -11.37
N LYS A 98 0.26 -26.85 -12.32
CA LYS A 98 -0.20 -26.54 -13.68
C LYS A 98 -1.41 -25.60 -13.71
N LEU A 99 -1.54 -24.78 -12.67
CA LEU A 99 -2.48 -23.68 -12.62
C LEU A 99 -1.78 -22.37 -13.02
N ILE A 100 -2.53 -21.39 -13.46
CA ILE A 100 -2.00 -20.06 -13.80
C ILE A 100 -2.00 -19.22 -12.52
N PHE A 101 -0.83 -18.71 -12.11
CA PHE A 101 -0.73 -17.68 -11.09
C PHE A 101 -0.96 -16.32 -11.74
N ILE A 102 -1.98 -15.58 -11.34
CA ILE A 102 -2.25 -14.24 -11.87
C ILE A 102 -1.36 -13.22 -11.14
N GLY A 103 -0.20 -13.01 -11.69
CA GLY A 103 0.88 -12.21 -11.14
C GLY A 103 2.20 -12.47 -11.87
N PRO A 104 3.32 -11.96 -11.37
CA PRO A 104 4.64 -12.24 -11.92
C PRO A 104 5.08 -13.68 -11.60
N LYS A 105 6.14 -14.15 -12.27
CA LYS A 105 6.73 -15.47 -12.02
C LYS A 105 7.25 -15.60 -10.59
N ALA A 106 7.17 -16.79 -10.00
CA ALA A 106 7.65 -17.08 -8.66
C ALA A 106 9.11 -16.63 -8.42
N GLU A 107 9.99 -16.83 -9.39
CA GLU A 107 11.40 -16.40 -9.31
C GLU A 107 11.57 -14.88 -9.19
N VAL A 108 10.67 -14.08 -9.78
CA VAL A 108 10.69 -12.62 -9.69
C VAL A 108 10.23 -12.19 -8.30
N ILE A 109 9.15 -12.81 -7.79
CA ILE A 109 8.67 -12.58 -6.41
C ILE A 109 9.80 -12.87 -5.42
N LYS A 110 10.49 -14.00 -5.56
CA LYS A 110 11.61 -14.37 -4.69
C LYS A 110 12.73 -13.34 -4.69
N LYS A 111 13.14 -12.88 -5.89
CA LYS A 111 14.23 -11.89 -6.03
C LYS A 111 13.87 -10.54 -5.44
N MET A 112 12.64 -10.09 -5.63
CA MET A 112 12.20 -8.77 -5.16
C MET A 112 11.79 -8.78 -3.68
N GLY A 113 11.37 -9.93 -3.13
CA GLY A 113 11.12 -10.11 -1.71
C GLY A 113 12.37 -10.06 -0.83
N ASP A 114 13.56 -10.32 -1.39
CA ASP A 114 14.84 -10.15 -0.69
C ASP A 114 15.39 -8.74 -0.94
N LYS A 115 15.37 -7.90 0.10
CA LYS A 115 15.81 -6.50 0.01
C LYS A 115 17.25 -6.33 -0.47
N ASN A 116 18.15 -7.24 -0.07
CA ASN A 116 19.56 -7.17 -0.46
C ASN A 116 19.73 -7.53 -1.94
N ILE A 117 19.07 -8.60 -2.39
CA ILE A 117 19.07 -9.00 -3.80
C ILE A 117 18.44 -7.92 -4.67
N ALA A 118 17.29 -7.36 -4.25
CA ALA A 118 16.63 -6.29 -4.97
C ALA A 118 17.54 -5.07 -5.12
N ARG A 119 18.13 -4.57 -4.04
CA ARG A 119 19.07 -3.44 -4.05
C ARG A 119 20.30 -3.71 -4.95
N TYR A 120 20.89 -4.90 -4.83
CA TYR A 120 22.01 -5.28 -5.68
C TYR A 120 21.64 -5.25 -7.17
N LEU A 121 20.50 -5.84 -7.54
CA LEU A 121 20.02 -5.83 -8.92
C LEU A 121 19.75 -4.41 -9.42
N MET A 122 19.13 -3.57 -8.61
CA MET A 122 18.87 -2.17 -8.97
C MET A 122 20.16 -1.41 -9.16
N LYS A 123 21.11 -1.48 -8.23
CA LYS A 123 22.43 -0.84 -8.34
C LYS A 123 23.19 -1.29 -9.59
N LYS A 124 23.21 -2.60 -9.86
CA LYS A 124 23.89 -3.17 -11.04
C LYS A 124 23.32 -2.66 -12.36
N ASN A 125 22.03 -2.33 -12.39
CA ASN A 125 21.35 -1.82 -13.58
C ASN A 125 21.23 -0.28 -13.60
N GLY A 126 21.99 0.42 -12.75
CA GLY A 126 22.05 1.90 -12.76
C GLY A 126 20.80 2.59 -12.20
N ILE A 127 19.93 1.86 -11.50
CA ILE A 127 18.77 2.43 -10.80
C ILE A 127 19.26 3.11 -9.52
N PRO A 128 18.90 4.38 -9.27
CA PRO A 128 19.30 5.08 -8.06
C PRO A 128 18.77 4.34 -6.81
N ILE A 129 19.66 4.03 -5.89
CA ILE A 129 19.32 3.46 -4.57
C ILE A 129 19.80 4.42 -3.49
N VAL A 130 19.19 4.36 -2.31
CA VAL A 130 19.67 5.15 -1.16
C VAL A 130 21.16 4.84 -0.94
N PRO A 131 22.06 5.84 -0.94
CA PRO A 131 23.47 5.61 -0.69
C PRO A 131 23.70 4.95 0.66
N GLY A 132 24.54 3.93 0.72
CA GLY A 132 24.75 3.19 1.96
C GLY A 132 25.98 2.31 1.88
N THR A 133 26.24 1.61 2.99
CA THR A 133 27.34 0.66 3.15
C THR A 133 26.82 -0.78 3.09
N GLU A 134 27.75 -1.70 3.04
CA GLU A 134 27.57 -3.08 3.46
C GLU A 134 27.67 -3.17 5.00
N LYS A 135 27.81 -4.38 5.53
CA LYS A 135 27.96 -4.64 6.96
C LYS A 135 29.15 -3.85 7.56
N LEU A 136 28.91 -3.20 8.70
CA LEU A 136 29.88 -2.34 9.39
C LEU A 136 30.58 -2.99 10.60
N ASN A 137 30.11 -4.14 11.06
CA ASN A 137 30.52 -4.72 12.35
C ASN A 137 32.01 -5.10 12.45
N ASP A 138 32.65 -5.31 11.32
CA ASP A 138 34.06 -5.67 11.24
C ASP A 138 34.97 -4.44 11.02
N GLU A 139 34.39 -3.23 11.01
CA GLU A 139 35.10 -1.98 10.74
C GLU A 139 35.43 -1.20 12.04
N SER A 140 36.48 -0.41 12.01
CA SER A 140 36.80 0.52 13.10
C SER A 140 35.81 1.69 13.13
N MET A 141 35.62 2.30 14.29
CA MET A 141 34.73 3.48 14.43
C MET A 141 35.17 4.64 13.52
N ASP A 142 36.47 4.82 13.30
CA ASP A 142 36.99 5.84 12.37
C ASP A 142 36.60 5.55 10.92
N ALA A 143 36.60 4.29 10.50
CA ALA A 143 36.14 3.88 9.18
C ALA A 143 34.62 4.07 9.03
N ILE A 144 33.85 3.73 10.06
CA ILE A 144 32.40 3.96 10.09
C ILE A 144 32.06 5.45 9.96
N LYS A 145 32.77 6.31 10.69
CA LYS A 145 32.62 7.78 10.58
C LYS A 145 33.01 8.30 9.18
N GLU A 146 34.06 7.74 8.59
CA GLU A 146 34.46 8.11 7.21
C GLU A 146 33.42 7.71 6.18
N HIS A 147 32.77 6.55 6.33
CA HIS A 147 31.61 6.18 5.49
C HIS A 147 30.47 7.19 5.62
N ALA A 148 30.16 7.61 6.86
CA ALA A 148 29.10 8.60 7.10
C ALA A 148 29.44 9.97 6.48
N ARG A 149 30.69 10.42 6.57
CA ARG A 149 31.12 11.67 5.91
C ARG A 149 30.99 11.58 4.39
N ARG A 150 31.34 10.44 3.79
CA ARG A 150 31.23 10.21 2.35
C ARG A 150 29.77 10.12 1.88
N ILE A 151 28.87 9.50 2.66
CA ILE A 151 27.43 9.45 2.38
C ILE A 151 26.80 10.83 2.61
N GLY A 152 27.31 11.59 3.58
CA GLY A 152 26.79 12.88 4.05
C GLY A 152 25.71 12.73 5.12
N TYR A 153 25.93 13.36 6.29
CA TYR A 153 24.93 13.41 7.37
C TYR A 153 23.65 14.13 6.91
N PRO A 154 22.47 13.82 7.49
CA PRO A 154 22.24 12.73 8.45
C PRO A 154 22.26 11.36 7.78
N VAL A 155 22.60 10.33 8.58
CA VAL A 155 22.58 8.93 8.17
C VAL A 155 21.71 8.10 9.11
N ILE A 156 21.34 6.92 8.69
CA ILE A 156 20.54 5.98 9.47
C ILE A 156 21.28 4.64 9.57
N LEU A 157 21.42 4.14 10.78
CA LEU A 157 21.94 2.81 11.08
C LEU A 157 20.77 1.83 11.18
N LYS A 158 20.89 0.67 10.51
CA LYS A 158 19.86 -0.36 10.48
C LYS A 158 20.45 -1.72 10.76
N ALA A 159 19.80 -2.49 11.65
CA ALA A 159 20.08 -3.90 11.82
C ALA A 159 19.60 -4.69 10.59
N SER A 160 20.36 -5.68 10.16
CA SER A 160 20.04 -6.55 9.00
C SER A 160 18.69 -7.27 9.14
N GLY A 161 18.28 -7.63 10.36
CA GLY A 161 16.96 -8.18 10.67
C GLY A 161 15.95 -7.16 11.16
N GLY A 162 16.30 -5.85 11.16
CA GLY A 162 15.50 -4.79 11.77
C GLY A 162 14.25 -4.45 10.98
N GLY A 163 13.16 -4.17 11.70
CA GLY A 163 11.88 -3.72 11.14
C GLY A 163 10.96 -3.20 12.23
N GLY A 164 9.92 -2.44 11.85
CA GLY A 164 8.95 -1.92 12.81
C GLY A 164 9.54 -0.92 13.84
N GLY A 165 10.60 -0.18 13.47
CA GLY A 165 11.23 0.84 14.33
C GLY A 165 12.26 0.29 15.34
N ARG A 166 12.56 -1.03 15.33
CA ARG A 166 13.57 -1.65 16.18
C ARG A 166 14.86 -1.94 15.39
N GLY A 167 16.01 -1.73 16.05
CA GLY A 167 17.31 -1.85 15.40
C GLY A 167 17.55 -0.75 14.36
N ILE A 168 17.00 0.44 14.57
CA ILE A 168 17.14 1.60 13.70
C ILE A 168 17.57 2.79 14.56
N ARG A 169 18.61 3.53 14.12
CA ARG A 169 19.09 4.76 14.77
C ARG A 169 19.43 5.83 13.74
N GLU A 170 18.83 6.99 13.87
CA GLU A 170 19.21 8.18 13.12
C GLU A 170 20.45 8.82 13.73
N VAL A 171 21.38 9.25 12.88
CA VAL A 171 22.60 9.92 13.28
C VAL A 171 22.69 11.23 12.52
N TRP A 172 22.49 12.33 13.22
CA TRP A 172 22.41 13.66 12.62
C TRP A 172 23.78 14.31 12.53
N GLN A 173 24.71 13.96 13.42
CA GLN A 173 26.06 14.51 13.51
C GLN A 173 27.05 13.42 13.92
N GLU A 174 28.33 13.66 13.66
CA GLU A 174 29.38 12.66 13.82
C GLU A 174 29.60 12.23 15.28
N GLU A 175 29.36 13.13 16.20
CA GLU A 175 29.55 12.92 17.63
C GLU A 175 28.65 11.82 18.17
N ASP A 176 27.46 11.67 17.60
CA ASP A 176 26.45 10.70 18.04
C ASP A 176 26.69 9.28 17.45
N MET A 177 27.63 9.14 16.51
CA MET A 177 27.80 7.90 15.74
C MET A 177 28.13 6.68 16.60
N GLN A 178 29.02 6.83 17.58
CA GLN A 178 29.46 5.71 18.40
C GLN A 178 28.32 5.16 19.24
N ASP A 179 27.61 6.01 19.96
CA ASP A 179 26.49 5.62 20.83
C ASP A 179 25.35 5.00 20.03
N ALA A 180 25.05 5.57 18.85
CA ALA A 180 24.04 5.06 17.96
C ALA A 180 24.41 3.67 17.40
N PHE A 181 25.66 3.46 17.00
CA PHE A 181 26.13 2.19 16.46
C PHE A 181 26.11 1.08 17.53
N GLU A 182 26.63 1.37 18.72
CA GLU A 182 26.62 0.43 19.85
C GLU A 182 25.20 0.07 20.29
N SER A 183 24.31 1.06 20.33
CA SER A 183 22.89 0.86 20.68
C SER A 183 22.16 0.01 19.61
N CYS A 184 22.40 0.30 18.33
CA CYS A 184 21.82 -0.44 17.22
C CYS A 184 22.28 -1.90 17.23
N THR A 185 23.58 -2.15 17.44
CA THR A 185 24.18 -3.49 17.51
C THR A 185 23.62 -4.30 18.69
N ARG A 186 23.50 -3.68 19.86
CA ARG A 186 22.92 -4.35 21.05
C ARG A 186 21.48 -4.79 20.81
N GLU A 187 20.65 -3.89 20.22
CA GLU A 187 19.27 -4.21 19.87
C GLU A 187 19.19 -5.30 18.79
N ALA A 188 20.03 -5.22 17.76
CA ALA A 188 20.11 -6.21 16.71
C ALA A 188 20.35 -7.60 17.28
N LYS A 189 21.31 -7.73 18.18
CA LYS A 189 21.64 -9.00 18.83
C LYS A 189 20.52 -9.50 19.76
N ALA A 190 19.90 -8.58 20.52
CA ALA A 190 18.87 -8.93 21.50
C ALA A 190 17.55 -9.40 20.84
N TYR A 191 17.13 -8.74 19.77
CA TYR A 191 15.82 -9.00 19.15
C TYR A 191 15.86 -9.93 17.94
N PHE A 192 16.96 -9.92 17.17
CA PHE A 192 17.05 -10.64 15.90
C PHE A 192 18.09 -11.77 15.92
N ASN A 193 18.82 -11.94 17.03
CA ASN A 193 19.95 -12.88 17.15
C ASN A 193 20.99 -12.74 16.01
N ASN A 194 21.06 -11.53 15.44
CA ASN A 194 21.98 -11.13 14.39
C ASN A 194 22.42 -9.70 14.70
N ASP A 195 23.73 -9.45 14.84
CA ASP A 195 24.31 -8.17 15.19
C ASP A 195 24.72 -7.31 13.97
N GLU A 196 24.46 -7.79 12.75
CA GLU A 196 24.81 -7.08 11.53
C GLU A 196 24.10 -5.73 11.42
N VAL A 197 24.88 -4.65 11.34
CA VAL A 197 24.43 -3.27 11.17
C VAL A 197 25.01 -2.71 9.87
N PHE A 198 24.20 -2.01 9.11
CA PHE A 198 24.59 -1.26 7.93
C PHE A 198 24.13 0.20 8.05
N MET A 199 24.71 1.07 7.25
CA MET A 199 24.41 2.51 7.22
C MET A 199 23.78 2.89 5.89
N GLU A 200 22.82 3.79 5.94
CA GLU A 200 22.25 4.42 4.74
C GLU A 200 22.15 5.93 4.92
N LYS A 201 22.07 6.69 3.84
CA LYS A 201 21.66 8.08 3.86
C LYS A 201 20.26 8.17 4.48
N LEU A 202 20.08 9.04 5.47
CA LEU A 202 18.74 9.39 5.93
C LEU A 202 18.14 10.38 4.94
N VAL A 203 17.13 9.95 4.19
CA VAL A 203 16.35 10.85 3.36
C VAL A 203 15.34 11.54 4.28
N VAL A 204 15.56 12.82 4.52
CA VAL A 204 14.75 13.60 5.48
C VAL A 204 13.46 14.04 4.80
N ASN A 205 12.33 13.83 5.47
CA ASN A 205 11.00 14.24 4.99
C ASN A 205 10.73 13.90 3.52
N PRO A 206 10.98 12.65 3.08
CA PRO A 206 10.83 12.32 1.67
C PRO A 206 9.35 12.30 1.28
N ARG A 207 9.09 12.48 -0.02
CA ARG A 207 7.85 12.02 -0.63
C ARG A 207 7.96 10.55 -0.98
N HIS A 208 6.85 9.85 -0.85
CA HIS A 208 6.69 8.47 -1.30
C HIS A 208 6.01 8.49 -2.68
N ILE A 209 6.81 8.37 -3.72
CA ILE A 209 6.33 8.36 -5.11
C ILE A 209 6.49 6.97 -5.68
N GLU A 210 5.43 6.45 -6.29
CA GLU A 210 5.45 5.11 -6.84
C GLU A 210 4.91 5.07 -8.27
N PHE A 211 5.47 4.19 -9.10
CA PHE A 211 5.05 4.03 -10.50
C PHE A 211 4.35 2.72 -10.73
N GLN A 212 3.14 2.79 -11.28
CA GLN A 212 2.40 1.61 -11.70
C GLN A 212 3.05 0.99 -12.92
N ILE A 213 3.51 -0.25 -12.80
CA ILE A 213 4.08 -1.04 -13.89
C ILE A 213 3.01 -1.97 -14.47
N LEU A 214 3.04 -2.10 -15.78
CA LEU A 214 2.30 -3.08 -16.54
C LEU A 214 3.25 -3.74 -17.54
N GLY A 215 3.44 -5.05 -17.44
CA GLY A 215 4.31 -5.82 -18.33
C GLY A 215 3.64 -7.10 -18.82
N ASP A 216 3.85 -7.47 -20.08
CA ASP A 216 3.41 -8.76 -20.61
C ASP A 216 4.47 -9.86 -20.44
N ASN A 217 4.13 -11.07 -20.89
CA ASN A 217 5.05 -12.21 -20.84
C ASN A 217 6.11 -12.21 -21.96
N TYR A 218 6.10 -11.20 -22.83
CA TYR A 218 6.97 -11.09 -24.02
C TYR A 218 8.03 -10.01 -23.88
N GLY A 219 8.03 -9.29 -22.74
CA GLY A 219 9.03 -8.26 -22.42
C GLY A 219 8.61 -6.83 -22.76
N ASN A 220 7.36 -6.62 -23.20
CA ASN A 220 6.82 -5.27 -23.31
C ASN A 220 6.44 -4.78 -21.93
N ILE A 221 7.06 -3.68 -21.48
CA ILE A 221 6.83 -3.10 -20.15
C ILE A 221 6.65 -1.59 -20.29
N ILE A 222 5.57 -1.08 -19.71
CA ILE A 222 5.24 0.34 -19.62
C ILE A 222 4.94 0.73 -18.17
N HIS A 223 4.91 2.04 -17.90
CA HIS A 223 4.34 2.56 -16.66
C HIS A 223 3.02 3.31 -16.93
N LEU A 224 2.10 3.25 -15.99
CA LEU A 224 0.79 3.90 -16.05
C LEU A 224 0.73 5.15 -15.15
N CYS A 225 1.78 5.97 -15.19
CA CYS A 225 1.94 7.14 -14.34
C CYS A 225 2.29 6.82 -12.89
N GLU A 226 2.52 7.87 -12.11
CA GLU A 226 2.85 7.76 -10.68
C GLU A 226 1.66 8.04 -9.79
N ARG A 227 1.83 7.62 -8.52
CA ARG A 227 1.01 7.99 -7.38
C ARG A 227 1.87 8.64 -6.32
N ASP A 228 1.35 9.64 -5.63
CA ASP A 228 1.93 10.19 -4.40
C ASP A 228 1.23 9.55 -3.20
N CYS A 229 1.97 8.80 -2.42
CA CYS A 229 1.52 8.06 -1.25
C CYS A 229 2.10 8.62 0.05
N SER A 230 2.43 9.91 0.08
CA SER A 230 3.11 10.53 1.21
C SER A 230 2.20 10.78 2.42
N ILE A 231 0.87 10.85 2.23
CA ILE A 231 -0.05 10.98 3.38
C ILE A 231 -0.19 9.63 4.08
N GLN A 232 0.60 9.48 5.13
CA GLN A 232 0.75 8.23 5.87
C GLN A 232 0.62 8.48 7.38
N ARG A 233 0.17 7.45 8.11
CA ARG A 233 0.23 7.38 9.57
C ARG A 233 0.96 6.08 9.96
N ARG A 234 2.06 6.18 10.71
CA ARG A 234 2.88 5.02 11.09
C ARG A 234 3.29 4.15 9.90
N HIS A 235 3.68 4.79 8.80
CA HIS A 235 4.02 4.14 7.52
C HIS A 235 2.87 3.41 6.82
N GLN A 236 1.62 3.62 7.24
CA GLN A 236 0.43 3.17 6.54
C GLN A 236 -0.16 4.32 5.72
N LYS A 237 -0.31 4.12 4.42
CA LYS A 237 -0.93 5.06 3.49
C LYS A 237 -2.40 5.25 3.88
N ILE A 238 -2.90 6.49 3.91
CA ILE A 238 -4.30 6.81 4.25
C ILE A 238 -4.99 7.68 3.20
N ILE A 239 -4.21 8.47 2.43
CA ILE A 239 -4.68 9.18 1.24
C ILE A 239 -3.60 9.04 0.17
N GLU A 240 -3.99 8.69 -1.06
CA GLU A 240 -3.13 8.58 -2.22
C GLU A 240 -3.64 9.45 -3.36
N ILE A 241 -2.74 9.99 -4.16
CA ILE A 241 -3.05 10.96 -5.21
C ILE A 241 -2.37 10.55 -6.53
N ALA A 242 -3.08 10.63 -7.62
CA ALA A 242 -2.53 10.40 -8.96
C ALA A 242 -3.05 11.46 -9.95
N PRO A 243 -2.16 12.04 -10.75
CA PRO A 243 -0.71 12.06 -10.61
C PRO A 243 -0.25 12.91 -9.42
N CYS A 244 1.02 12.84 -9.02
CA CYS A 244 1.58 13.69 -7.97
C CYS A 244 1.51 15.17 -8.37
N PRO A 245 0.88 16.04 -7.54
CA PRO A 245 0.66 17.45 -7.92
C PRO A 245 1.93 18.30 -7.89
N SER A 246 2.98 17.86 -7.21
CA SER A 246 4.16 18.67 -6.90
C SER A 246 5.41 18.33 -7.71
N ILE A 247 5.42 17.25 -8.51
CA ILE A 247 6.58 16.92 -9.34
C ILE A 247 6.44 17.53 -10.74
N SER A 248 7.59 17.96 -11.30
CA SER A 248 7.62 18.49 -12.67
C SER A 248 7.44 17.38 -13.70
N GLU A 249 6.97 17.76 -14.89
CA GLU A 249 6.79 16.80 -15.99
C GLU A 249 8.09 16.13 -16.41
N ASN A 250 9.21 16.87 -16.34
CA ASN A 250 10.55 16.32 -16.62
C ASN A 250 10.95 15.26 -15.58
N LEU A 251 10.76 15.55 -14.29
CA LEU A 251 11.07 14.59 -13.22
C LEU A 251 10.17 13.33 -13.35
N ARG A 252 8.88 13.50 -13.61
CA ARG A 252 7.94 12.39 -13.89
C ARG A 252 8.45 11.49 -15.01
N LYS A 253 8.91 12.06 -16.12
CA LYS A 253 9.46 11.28 -17.23
C LYS A 253 10.72 10.51 -16.84
N ILE A 254 11.65 11.16 -16.15
CA ILE A 254 12.90 10.52 -15.70
C ILE A 254 12.59 9.35 -14.75
N MET A 255 11.76 9.59 -13.73
CA MET A 255 11.36 8.55 -12.78
C MET A 255 10.61 7.40 -13.46
N GLY A 256 9.70 7.71 -14.39
CA GLY A 256 8.95 6.70 -15.15
C GLY A 256 9.84 5.80 -16.00
N VAL A 257 10.80 6.39 -16.74
CA VAL A 257 11.79 5.62 -17.50
C VAL A 257 12.64 4.74 -16.56
N THR A 258 13.00 5.27 -15.40
CA THR A 258 13.77 4.53 -14.38
C THR A 258 12.94 3.37 -13.82
N ALA A 259 11.64 3.57 -13.56
CA ALA A 259 10.75 2.52 -13.08
C ALA A 259 10.60 1.37 -14.10
N VAL A 260 10.44 1.71 -15.39
CA VAL A 260 10.42 0.71 -16.47
C VAL A 260 11.76 -0.03 -16.57
N ALA A 261 12.88 0.67 -16.45
CA ALA A 261 14.22 0.06 -16.46
C ALA A 261 14.39 -0.92 -15.28
N ALA A 262 13.91 -0.54 -14.08
CA ALA A 262 13.92 -1.40 -12.90
C ALA A 262 13.11 -2.69 -13.12
N ALA A 263 11.92 -2.57 -13.67
CA ALA A 263 11.06 -3.73 -13.97
C ALA A 263 11.69 -4.64 -15.05
N LYS A 264 12.30 -4.05 -16.10
CA LYS A 264 13.02 -4.81 -17.13
C LYS A 264 14.24 -5.55 -16.57
N ALA A 265 14.97 -4.94 -15.64
CA ALA A 265 16.16 -5.54 -15.02
C ALA A 265 15.87 -6.88 -14.30
N VAL A 266 14.64 -7.09 -13.87
CA VAL A 266 14.21 -8.30 -13.16
C VAL A 266 13.35 -9.23 -14.01
N GLY A 267 13.07 -8.85 -15.27
CA GLY A 267 12.20 -9.60 -16.18
C GLY A 267 10.75 -9.65 -15.69
N TYR A 268 10.24 -8.50 -15.22
CA TYR A 268 8.90 -8.40 -14.65
C TYR A 268 7.82 -8.62 -15.69
N SER A 269 6.75 -9.29 -15.29
CA SER A 269 5.49 -9.39 -16.04
C SER A 269 4.30 -9.23 -15.12
N ASN A 270 3.14 -8.91 -15.68
CA ASN A 270 1.90 -8.58 -14.99
C ASN A 270 1.91 -7.17 -14.37
N VAL A 271 1.02 -6.90 -13.42
CA VAL A 271 0.88 -5.63 -12.72
C VAL A 271 1.78 -5.60 -11.48
N GLY A 272 2.55 -4.54 -11.31
CA GLY A 272 3.39 -4.32 -10.14
C GLY A 272 3.69 -2.83 -9.95
N THR A 273 4.42 -2.50 -8.91
CA THR A 273 4.71 -1.11 -8.57
C THR A 273 6.17 -0.95 -8.15
N ILE A 274 6.82 0.08 -8.67
CA ILE A 274 8.16 0.51 -8.23
C ILE A 274 7.98 1.72 -7.32
N GLU A 275 8.43 1.61 -6.08
CA GLU A 275 8.35 2.66 -5.07
C GLU A 275 9.69 3.39 -4.94
N PHE A 276 9.61 4.73 -4.85
CA PHE A 276 10.76 5.62 -4.68
C PHE A 276 10.55 6.56 -3.49
N LEU A 277 11.65 6.88 -2.82
CA LEU A 277 11.73 8.06 -1.95
C LEU A 277 12.25 9.23 -2.80
N LEU A 278 11.54 10.35 -2.75
CA LEU A 278 11.92 11.60 -3.44
C LEU A 278 12.24 12.66 -2.38
N ASP A 279 13.46 13.23 -2.44
CA ASP A 279 13.87 14.30 -1.53
C ASP A 279 13.51 15.71 -2.05
N ASP A 280 13.72 16.73 -1.22
CA ASP A 280 13.45 18.14 -1.57
C ASP A 280 14.34 18.71 -2.68
N TYR A 281 15.43 18.00 -3.03
CA TYR A 281 16.35 18.37 -4.11
C TYR A 281 16.03 17.68 -5.44
N ASN A 282 14.90 16.95 -5.51
CA ASN A 282 14.49 16.12 -6.63
C ASN A 282 15.40 14.90 -6.90
N ASN A 283 16.21 14.48 -5.94
CA ASN A 283 16.85 13.17 -6.00
C ASN A 283 15.84 12.11 -5.60
N PHE A 284 15.81 11.02 -6.33
CA PHE A 284 14.91 9.90 -6.01
C PHE A 284 15.69 8.59 -5.90
N TYR A 285 15.22 7.72 -5.04
CA TYR A 285 15.89 6.49 -4.67
C TYR A 285 14.90 5.34 -4.64
N PHE A 286 15.25 4.23 -5.31
CA PHE A 286 14.47 3.01 -5.24
C PHE A 286 14.35 2.54 -3.78
N MET A 287 13.13 2.29 -3.38
CA MET A 287 12.79 1.76 -2.05
C MET A 287 12.51 0.26 -2.14
N GLU A 288 11.50 -0.12 -2.92
CA GLU A 288 11.12 -1.51 -3.12
C GLU A 288 10.29 -1.68 -4.41
N MET A 289 10.06 -2.94 -4.77
CA MET A 289 9.12 -3.32 -5.81
C MET A 289 8.03 -4.21 -5.21
N ASN A 290 6.78 -3.78 -5.31
CA ASN A 290 5.65 -4.62 -4.96
C ASN A 290 5.26 -5.48 -6.16
N THR A 291 5.40 -6.80 -6.00
CA THR A 291 5.19 -7.78 -7.07
C THR A 291 3.74 -8.24 -7.18
N ARG A 292 2.80 -7.30 -7.01
CA ARG A 292 1.36 -7.51 -6.96
C ARG A 292 0.61 -6.23 -7.32
N ILE A 293 -0.71 -6.32 -7.41
CA ILE A 293 -1.57 -5.14 -7.40
C ILE A 293 -1.52 -4.47 -6.02
N GLN A 294 -1.65 -3.14 -5.97
CA GLN A 294 -1.72 -2.38 -4.71
C GLN A 294 -3.14 -1.95 -4.36
N VAL A 295 -3.37 -1.58 -3.10
CA VAL A 295 -4.66 -1.09 -2.60
C VAL A 295 -5.13 0.08 -3.46
N GLU A 296 -4.24 1.03 -3.69
CA GLU A 296 -4.44 2.33 -4.35
C GLU A 296 -4.43 2.27 -5.90
N HIS A 297 -4.53 1.06 -6.47
CA HIS A 297 -4.57 0.90 -7.94
C HIS A 297 -5.71 1.69 -8.60
N GLY A 298 -6.80 1.90 -7.87
CA GLY A 298 -8.01 2.54 -8.39
C GLY A 298 -7.78 3.94 -8.92
N ILE A 299 -6.91 4.75 -8.29
CA ILE A 299 -6.62 6.11 -8.78
C ILE A 299 -5.85 6.10 -10.11
N THR A 300 -5.00 5.11 -10.35
CA THR A 300 -4.34 4.93 -11.65
C THR A 300 -5.37 4.54 -12.72
N GLU A 301 -6.31 3.65 -12.41
CA GLU A 301 -7.41 3.29 -13.31
C GLU A 301 -8.21 4.51 -13.72
N GLU A 302 -8.55 5.37 -12.74
CA GLU A 302 -9.33 6.57 -12.97
C GLU A 302 -8.64 7.56 -13.91
N ILE A 303 -7.34 7.83 -13.74
CA ILE A 303 -6.65 8.81 -14.57
C ILE A 303 -6.23 8.27 -15.94
N THR A 304 -6.07 6.95 -16.10
CA THR A 304 -5.57 6.33 -17.34
C THR A 304 -6.67 5.67 -18.16
N GLY A 305 -7.79 5.28 -17.53
CA GLY A 305 -8.87 4.52 -18.17
C GLY A 305 -8.54 3.04 -18.40
N HIS A 306 -7.50 2.50 -17.76
CA HIS A 306 -7.12 1.09 -17.84
C HIS A 306 -7.53 0.33 -16.60
N ASP A 307 -8.39 -0.67 -16.72
CA ASP A 307 -8.73 -1.59 -15.64
C ASP A 307 -7.55 -2.54 -15.37
N LEU A 308 -6.88 -2.36 -14.22
CA LEU A 308 -5.66 -3.10 -13.89
C LEU A 308 -5.93 -4.57 -13.56
N VAL A 309 -7.05 -4.88 -12.93
CA VAL A 309 -7.41 -6.27 -12.60
C VAL A 309 -7.76 -7.05 -13.87
N VAL A 310 -8.50 -6.42 -14.78
CA VAL A 310 -8.76 -7.00 -16.12
C VAL A 310 -7.44 -7.22 -16.87
N ARG A 311 -6.51 -6.26 -16.84
CA ARG A 311 -5.19 -6.41 -17.47
C ARG A 311 -4.39 -7.54 -16.85
N GLN A 312 -4.41 -7.70 -15.52
CA GLN A 312 -3.75 -8.83 -14.85
C GLN A 312 -4.23 -10.18 -15.40
N ILE A 313 -5.55 -10.35 -15.49
CA ILE A 313 -6.16 -11.59 -15.96
C ILE A 313 -5.79 -11.84 -17.43
N ARG A 314 -5.89 -10.85 -18.29
CA ARG A 314 -5.57 -10.96 -19.73
C ARG A 314 -4.10 -11.29 -19.98
N ILE A 315 -3.18 -10.60 -19.30
CA ILE A 315 -1.75 -10.88 -19.40
C ILE A 315 -1.44 -12.30 -18.89
N ALA A 316 -2.04 -12.72 -17.80
CA ALA A 316 -1.89 -14.08 -17.29
C ALA A 316 -2.45 -15.13 -18.27
N ALA A 317 -3.49 -14.79 -19.06
CA ALA A 317 -4.00 -15.62 -20.13
C ALA A 317 -3.10 -15.66 -21.40
N GLY A 318 -2.01 -14.87 -21.42
CA GLY A 318 -1.05 -14.82 -22.52
C GLY A 318 -1.28 -13.71 -23.55
N GLU A 319 -2.13 -12.72 -23.25
CA GLU A 319 -2.29 -11.56 -24.14
C GLU A 319 -1.02 -10.72 -24.21
N ILE A 320 -0.71 -10.23 -25.40
CA ILE A 320 0.39 -9.28 -25.65
C ILE A 320 -0.11 -7.88 -25.27
N LEU A 321 0.78 -7.09 -24.68
CA LEU A 321 0.51 -5.70 -24.38
C LEU A 321 0.60 -4.85 -25.66
N GLU A 322 -0.54 -4.56 -26.27
CA GLU A 322 -0.62 -3.76 -27.51
C GLU A 322 -0.56 -2.24 -27.26
N ILE A 323 -0.31 -1.83 -26.02
CA ILE A 323 -0.27 -0.42 -25.59
C ILE A 323 1.18 0.03 -25.52
N GLU A 324 1.51 1.11 -26.20
CA GLU A 324 2.81 1.76 -26.11
C GLU A 324 2.84 2.83 -25.00
N GLN A 325 4.04 3.16 -24.51
CA GLN A 325 4.18 4.21 -23.49
C GLN A 325 3.62 5.57 -23.94
N SER A 326 3.69 5.87 -25.23
CA SER A 326 3.16 7.09 -25.83
C SER A 326 1.62 7.20 -25.78
N ASP A 327 0.93 6.07 -25.61
CA ASP A 327 -0.53 6.02 -25.54
C ASP A 327 -1.05 6.39 -24.16
N ILE A 328 -0.18 6.27 -23.15
CA ILE A 328 -0.54 6.56 -21.75
C ILE A 328 -0.57 8.08 -21.54
N LYS A 329 -1.78 8.61 -21.48
CA LYS A 329 -2.05 10.05 -21.28
C LYS A 329 -2.97 10.21 -20.08
N PRO A 330 -2.42 10.40 -18.86
CA PRO A 330 -3.23 10.63 -17.67
C PRO A 330 -4.13 11.86 -17.85
N ARG A 331 -5.36 11.78 -17.38
CA ARG A 331 -6.36 12.85 -17.53
C ARG A 331 -6.92 13.24 -16.17
N GLY A 332 -6.65 14.50 -15.78
CA GLY A 332 -7.09 15.04 -14.50
C GLY A 332 -6.32 14.48 -13.31
N TYR A 333 -6.92 14.57 -12.15
CA TYR A 333 -6.41 14.09 -10.88
C TYR A 333 -7.40 13.13 -10.22
N ALA A 334 -6.91 12.06 -9.63
CA ALA A 334 -7.71 11.18 -8.79
C ALA A 334 -7.11 11.13 -7.39
N ILE A 335 -7.95 11.06 -6.37
CA ILE A 335 -7.57 10.95 -4.96
C ILE A 335 -8.33 9.77 -4.37
N GLU A 336 -7.61 8.86 -3.71
CA GLU A 336 -8.19 7.79 -2.90
C GLU A 336 -8.05 8.16 -1.42
N ALA A 337 -9.10 7.94 -0.64
CA ALA A 337 -9.07 7.96 0.80
C ALA A 337 -9.45 6.57 1.33
N ARG A 338 -8.59 5.99 2.17
CA ARG A 338 -8.84 4.69 2.80
C ARG A 338 -9.78 4.86 3.98
N ILE A 339 -10.96 4.31 3.89
CA ILE A 339 -11.93 4.32 4.99
C ILE A 339 -11.69 3.08 5.84
N THR A 340 -11.17 3.30 7.06
CA THR A 340 -10.90 2.24 8.02
C THR A 340 -11.86 2.31 9.21
N ALA A 341 -12.22 1.14 9.75
CA ALA A 341 -12.97 1.04 10.99
C ALA A 341 -12.01 1.15 12.19
N GLU A 342 -11.67 2.38 12.55
CA GLU A 342 -10.73 2.73 13.63
C GLU A 342 -11.26 3.90 14.45
N ASN A 343 -10.95 3.90 15.76
CA ASN A 343 -11.27 4.98 16.64
C ASN A 343 -10.08 5.99 16.73
N VAL A 344 -10.20 7.13 16.07
CA VAL A 344 -9.16 8.18 16.06
C VAL A 344 -8.84 8.72 17.46
N TRP A 345 -9.81 8.71 18.36
CA TRP A 345 -9.69 9.23 19.73
C TRP A 345 -8.96 8.27 20.67
N GLU A 346 -8.93 6.99 20.35
CA GLU A 346 -8.22 5.95 21.07
C GLU A 346 -6.95 5.49 20.35
N ASN A 347 -6.22 6.43 19.77
CA ASN A 347 -4.97 6.15 19.07
C ASN A 347 -5.13 5.21 17.87
N PHE A 348 -6.27 5.32 17.18
CA PHE A 348 -6.60 4.53 15.99
C PHE A 348 -6.63 3.02 16.24
N ILE A 349 -7.15 2.59 17.39
CA ILE A 349 -7.40 1.16 17.59
C ILE A 349 -8.51 0.69 16.64
N PRO A 350 -8.44 -0.55 16.14
CA PRO A 350 -9.54 -1.12 15.37
C PRO A 350 -10.86 -1.05 16.12
N ALA A 351 -11.92 -0.70 15.40
CA ALA A 351 -13.28 -0.57 15.91
C ALA A 351 -14.22 -1.58 15.22
N PRO A 352 -14.05 -2.89 15.48
CA PRO A 352 -14.95 -3.91 14.93
C PRO A 352 -16.37 -3.71 15.48
N GLY A 353 -17.37 -4.13 14.73
CA GLY A 353 -18.76 -4.01 15.12
C GLY A 353 -19.71 -4.20 13.96
N THR A 354 -21.01 -4.11 14.21
CA THR A 354 -22.06 -4.23 13.21
C THR A 354 -22.37 -2.86 12.60
N ILE A 355 -22.40 -2.79 11.27
CA ILE A 355 -22.79 -1.60 10.51
C ILE A 355 -24.31 -1.46 10.56
N GLU A 356 -24.81 -0.45 11.24
CA GLU A 356 -26.24 -0.16 11.37
C GLU A 356 -26.79 0.66 10.19
N GLY A 357 -25.94 1.54 9.64
CA GLY A 357 -26.23 2.34 8.45
C GLY A 357 -25.03 2.41 7.52
N TYR A 358 -25.24 2.34 6.20
CA TYR A 358 -24.22 2.43 5.18
C TYR A 358 -24.71 3.28 4.00
N TYR A 359 -24.22 4.49 3.90
CA TYR A 359 -24.61 5.49 2.89
C TYR A 359 -23.35 6.00 2.17
N PRO A 360 -22.88 5.27 1.14
CA PRO A 360 -21.69 5.67 0.41
C PRO A 360 -21.92 6.96 -0.38
N ALA A 361 -20.88 7.79 -0.48
CA ALA A 361 -20.92 8.97 -1.32
C ALA A 361 -21.14 8.61 -2.80
N LEU A 362 -21.94 9.41 -3.48
CA LEU A 362 -22.30 9.21 -4.88
C LEU A 362 -22.01 10.47 -5.71
N GLY A 363 -22.32 10.39 -7.00
CA GLY A 363 -22.20 11.50 -7.93
C GLY A 363 -21.11 11.31 -8.99
N PRO A 364 -21.00 12.28 -9.92
CA PRO A 364 -20.08 12.17 -11.05
C PRO A 364 -18.62 12.00 -10.61
N SER A 365 -17.94 10.94 -11.11
CA SER A 365 -16.55 10.64 -10.81
C SER A 365 -16.29 10.45 -9.30
N VAL A 366 -17.23 9.83 -8.61
CA VAL A 366 -17.08 9.27 -7.26
C VAL A 366 -17.24 7.77 -7.37
N ARG A 367 -16.22 7.02 -6.90
CA ARG A 367 -16.18 5.56 -6.88
C ARG A 367 -15.94 5.11 -5.45
N VAL A 368 -16.65 4.08 -5.04
CA VAL A 368 -16.45 3.44 -3.74
C VAL A 368 -16.19 1.94 -3.97
N ASP A 369 -15.00 1.49 -3.62
CA ASP A 369 -14.66 0.07 -3.60
C ASP A 369 -14.78 -0.43 -2.15
N SER A 370 -15.72 -1.34 -1.90
CA SER A 370 -16.06 -1.79 -0.55
C SER A 370 -16.53 -3.23 -0.55
N HIS A 371 -16.44 -3.86 0.62
CA HIS A 371 -16.98 -5.20 0.88
C HIS A 371 -18.04 -5.24 1.99
N VAL A 372 -18.31 -4.08 2.58
CA VAL A 372 -19.26 -3.95 3.68
C VAL A 372 -20.61 -3.41 3.19
N TYR A 373 -21.64 -3.63 3.97
CA TYR A 373 -23.01 -3.22 3.71
C TYR A 373 -23.76 -3.13 5.06
N LYS A 374 -24.99 -2.60 5.06
CA LYS A 374 -25.83 -2.54 6.25
C LYS A 374 -26.03 -3.95 6.83
N ASP A 375 -25.98 -4.08 8.16
CA ASP A 375 -26.07 -5.31 8.95
C ASP A 375 -24.86 -6.27 8.83
N TYR A 376 -23.78 -5.86 8.13
CA TYR A 376 -22.51 -6.59 8.13
C TYR A 376 -21.73 -6.35 9.42
N THR A 377 -21.24 -7.42 10.05
CA THR A 377 -20.38 -7.33 11.23
C THR A 377 -18.92 -7.42 10.81
N ILE A 378 -18.15 -6.34 11.08
CA ILE A 378 -16.71 -6.29 10.83
C ILE A 378 -15.99 -7.18 11.84
N PRO A 379 -15.31 -8.25 11.42
CA PRO A 379 -14.60 -9.12 12.32
C PRO A 379 -13.29 -8.49 12.81
N PRO A 380 -12.86 -8.78 14.06
CA PRO A 380 -11.67 -8.17 14.66
C PRO A 380 -10.32 -8.81 14.22
N PHE A 381 -10.34 -9.74 13.27
CA PHE A 381 -9.19 -10.58 12.94
C PHE A 381 -8.35 -10.05 11.77
N TYR A 382 -8.86 -9.09 11.00
CA TYR A 382 -8.28 -8.62 9.75
C TYR A 382 -7.95 -7.14 9.81
N ASP A 383 -7.38 -6.63 8.72
CA ASP A 383 -7.16 -5.20 8.54
C ASP A 383 -8.46 -4.41 8.67
N SER A 384 -8.36 -3.20 9.20
CA SER A 384 -9.51 -2.32 9.46
C SER A 384 -10.10 -1.65 8.21
N LEU A 385 -9.49 -1.83 7.02
CA LEU A 385 -9.96 -1.25 5.76
C LEU A 385 -11.32 -1.81 5.37
N ILE A 386 -12.33 -0.94 5.28
CA ILE A 386 -13.71 -1.32 4.93
C ILE A 386 -14.18 -0.74 3.60
N ALA A 387 -13.59 0.36 3.16
CA ALA A 387 -13.87 0.96 1.86
C ALA A 387 -12.70 1.83 1.38
N LYS A 388 -12.66 2.06 0.08
CA LYS A 388 -11.81 3.07 -0.58
C LYS A 388 -12.74 4.05 -1.27
N LEU A 389 -12.66 5.32 -0.86
CA LEU A 389 -13.36 6.39 -1.52
C LEU A 389 -12.42 7.03 -2.55
N ILE A 390 -12.78 6.95 -3.81
CA ILE A 390 -12.00 7.47 -4.92
C ILE A 390 -12.78 8.57 -5.62
N VAL A 391 -12.15 9.73 -5.80
CA VAL A 391 -12.71 10.84 -6.55
C VAL A 391 -11.81 11.22 -7.71
N LYS A 392 -12.40 11.76 -8.80
CA LYS A 392 -11.65 12.26 -9.95
C LYS A 392 -12.16 13.61 -10.38
N ALA A 393 -11.26 14.52 -10.80
CA ALA A 393 -11.58 15.81 -11.36
C ALA A 393 -10.57 16.23 -12.45
N THR A 394 -10.83 17.34 -13.14
CA THR A 394 -9.98 17.89 -14.20
C THR A 394 -8.68 18.46 -13.69
N ASP A 395 -8.67 18.98 -12.48
CA ASP A 395 -7.54 19.58 -11.79
C ASP A 395 -7.50 19.17 -10.32
N TYR A 396 -6.39 19.45 -9.66
CA TYR A 396 -6.15 19.05 -8.28
C TYR A 396 -7.10 19.70 -7.29
N ASP A 397 -7.33 21.03 -7.42
CA ASP A 397 -8.19 21.78 -6.49
C ASP A 397 -9.63 21.25 -6.53
N LEU A 398 -10.14 20.99 -7.74
CA LEU A 398 -11.46 20.39 -7.88
C LEU A 398 -11.53 18.96 -7.36
N ALA A 399 -10.44 18.18 -7.48
CA ALA A 399 -10.38 16.84 -6.90
C ALA A 399 -10.43 16.89 -5.36
N VAL A 400 -9.69 17.81 -4.73
CA VAL A 400 -9.75 18.04 -3.28
C VAL A 400 -11.15 18.48 -2.84
N ASN A 401 -11.78 19.44 -3.52
CA ASN A 401 -13.14 19.87 -3.19
C ASN A 401 -14.16 18.71 -3.32
N LYS A 402 -13.96 17.85 -4.32
CA LYS A 402 -14.81 16.67 -4.50
C LYS A 402 -14.57 15.61 -3.40
N LEU A 403 -13.32 15.46 -2.96
CA LEU A 403 -13.00 14.58 -1.84
C LEU A 403 -13.69 15.04 -0.55
N GLU A 404 -13.60 16.34 -0.24
CA GLU A 404 -14.29 16.94 0.93
C GLU A 404 -15.77 16.64 0.91
N ARG A 405 -16.46 17.04 -0.18
CA ARG A 405 -17.90 16.75 -0.33
C ARG A 405 -18.21 15.26 -0.18
N ALA A 406 -17.42 14.39 -0.82
CA ALA A 406 -17.68 12.96 -0.76
C ALA A 406 -17.43 12.37 0.63
N LEU A 407 -16.47 12.89 1.40
CA LEU A 407 -16.24 12.50 2.80
C LEU A 407 -17.39 13.00 3.71
N GLU A 408 -17.92 14.20 3.47
CA GLU A 408 -19.08 14.75 4.20
C GLU A 408 -20.38 13.94 3.95
N GLU A 409 -20.56 13.43 2.72
CA GLU A 409 -21.71 12.61 2.34
C GLU A 409 -21.58 11.13 2.78
N PHE A 410 -20.36 10.63 3.01
CA PHE A 410 -20.13 9.21 3.30
C PHE A 410 -20.40 8.89 4.77
N THR A 411 -21.58 8.35 5.04
CA THR A 411 -22.01 8.01 6.42
C THR A 411 -21.98 6.52 6.66
N ILE A 412 -21.32 6.11 7.75
CA ILE A 412 -21.30 4.73 8.26
C ILE A 412 -21.69 4.78 9.73
N GLU A 413 -22.79 4.12 10.09
CA GLU A 413 -23.32 4.09 11.45
C GLU A 413 -23.05 2.73 12.12
N GLY A 414 -22.98 2.70 13.45
CA GLY A 414 -22.74 1.50 14.26
C GLY A 414 -21.27 1.20 14.57
N VAL A 415 -20.33 1.79 13.79
CA VAL A 415 -18.89 1.63 14.01
C VAL A 415 -18.15 2.97 13.89
N ARG A 416 -17.03 3.09 14.59
CA ARG A 416 -16.15 4.27 14.44
C ARG A 416 -15.30 4.14 13.17
N THR A 417 -15.15 5.24 12.43
CA THR A 417 -14.29 5.31 11.25
C THR A 417 -13.36 6.52 11.29
N ILE A 418 -12.34 6.51 10.43
CA ILE A 418 -11.43 7.66 10.29
C ILE A 418 -11.95 8.74 9.33
N ILE A 419 -13.19 8.67 8.84
CA ILE A 419 -13.76 9.66 7.91
C ILE A 419 -13.58 11.10 8.41
N PRO A 420 -13.91 11.47 9.67
CA PRO A 420 -13.72 12.82 10.15
C PRO A 420 -12.25 13.29 10.13
N PHE A 421 -11.32 12.39 10.43
CA PHE A 421 -9.89 12.66 10.37
C PHE A 421 -9.39 12.94 8.94
N LEU A 422 -9.86 12.15 7.97
CA LEU A 422 -9.57 12.34 6.55
C LEU A 422 -10.14 13.67 6.02
N LEU A 423 -11.34 14.02 6.46
CA LEU A 423 -11.98 15.29 6.11
C LEU A 423 -11.17 16.49 6.64
N THR A 424 -10.65 16.42 7.87
CA THR A 424 -9.79 17.48 8.42
C THR A 424 -8.48 17.60 7.63
N ILE A 425 -7.87 16.50 7.22
CA ILE A 425 -6.66 16.50 6.36
C ILE A 425 -6.99 17.18 5.02
N SER A 426 -8.10 16.84 4.38
CA SER A 426 -8.45 17.38 3.06
C SER A 426 -8.67 18.90 3.09
N LYS A 427 -9.12 19.43 4.22
CA LYS A 427 -9.32 20.89 4.47
C LYS A 427 -8.03 21.64 4.78
N SER A 428 -6.92 20.94 5.08
CA SER A 428 -5.65 21.60 5.45
C SER A 428 -5.01 22.33 4.27
N LYS A 429 -4.30 23.43 4.58
CA LYS A 429 -3.64 24.26 3.57
C LYS A 429 -2.52 23.51 2.84
N GLU A 430 -1.78 22.67 3.57
CA GLU A 430 -0.67 21.87 3.07
C GLU A 430 -1.18 20.86 2.05
N PHE A 431 -2.26 20.13 2.39
CA PHE A 431 -2.89 19.17 1.49
C PHE A 431 -3.42 19.85 0.23
N ARG A 432 -4.17 20.94 0.38
CA ARG A 432 -4.71 21.71 -0.76
C ARG A 432 -3.66 22.26 -1.71
N ARG A 433 -2.46 22.55 -1.21
CA ARG A 433 -1.33 23.03 -2.03
C ARG A 433 -0.46 21.90 -2.58
N GLY A 434 -0.70 20.64 -2.20
CA GLY A 434 0.17 19.54 -2.54
C GLY A 434 1.55 19.57 -1.84
N PHE A 435 1.69 20.32 -0.74
CA PHE A 435 2.93 20.46 0.04
C PHE A 435 2.87 19.60 1.31
N PHE A 436 3.25 18.37 1.19
CA PHE A 436 3.33 17.40 2.28
C PHE A 436 4.42 16.37 1.99
N ASP A 437 4.91 15.71 3.02
CA ASP A 437 5.88 14.65 2.99
C ASP A 437 5.38 13.45 3.83
N THR A 438 6.16 12.37 3.92
CA THR A 438 5.77 11.17 4.69
C THR A 438 5.63 11.41 6.19
N SER A 439 6.15 12.52 6.71
CA SER A 439 6.05 12.89 8.12
C SER A 439 4.89 13.87 8.42
N TYR A 440 4.16 14.31 7.40
CA TYR A 440 3.12 15.33 7.52
C TYR A 440 2.09 15.02 8.60
N VAL A 441 1.52 13.82 8.57
CA VAL A 441 0.49 13.42 9.53
C VAL A 441 1.05 13.33 10.95
N GLU A 442 2.23 12.74 11.12
CA GLU A 442 2.86 12.59 12.44
C GLU A 442 3.21 13.94 13.05
N LYS A 443 3.77 14.87 12.27
CA LYS A 443 4.10 16.22 12.72
C LYS A 443 2.89 17.04 13.14
N ASN A 444 1.77 16.87 12.42
CA ASN A 444 0.56 17.66 12.61
C ASN A 444 -0.57 16.90 13.33
N LEU A 445 -0.32 15.67 13.81
CA LEU A 445 -1.34 14.78 14.36
C LEU A 445 -2.20 15.45 15.45
N LYS A 446 -1.55 16.16 16.37
CA LYS A 446 -2.26 16.87 17.46
C LYS A 446 -3.22 17.92 16.90
N THR A 447 -2.74 18.78 16.00
CA THR A 447 -3.56 19.85 15.40
C THR A 447 -4.69 19.28 14.54
N ILE A 448 -4.41 18.21 13.78
CA ILE A 448 -5.45 17.54 13.00
C ILE A 448 -6.54 16.97 13.92
N LEU A 449 -6.19 16.32 15.02
CA LEU A 449 -7.16 15.80 16.00
C LEU A 449 -7.96 16.92 16.68
N GLU A 450 -7.32 18.02 17.08
CA GLU A 450 -8.00 19.20 17.65
C GLU A 450 -9.01 19.79 16.66
N ASN A 451 -8.62 19.98 15.41
CA ASN A 451 -9.53 20.49 14.37
C ASN A 451 -10.67 19.49 14.05
N THR A 452 -10.37 18.19 14.04
CA THR A 452 -11.39 17.14 13.85
C THR A 452 -12.43 17.18 14.96
N TYR A 453 -11.99 17.39 16.19
CA TYR A 453 -12.87 17.57 17.33
C TYR A 453 -13.80 18.77 17.18
N ASP A 454 -13.22 19.92 16.84
CA ASP A 454 -13.98 21.18 16.68
C ASP A 454 -15.00 21.07 15.55
N ASP A 455 -14.68 20.38 14.46
CA ASP A 455 -15.61 20.21 13.33
C ASP A 455 -16.79 19.29 13.68
N ILE A 456 -16.58 18.23 14.46
CA ILE A 456 -17.66 17.33 14.92
C ILE A 456 -18.58 18.06 15.92
N ASN A 457 -18.03 18.87 16.80
CA ASN A 457 -18.79 19.53 17.87
C ASN A 457 -19.47 20.85 17.45
N LYS A 458 -19.30 21.29 16.22
CA LYS A 458 -20.13 22.36 15.65
C LYS A 458 -21.57 21.89 15.37
N GLU A 459 -21.81 20.57 15.30
CA GLU A 459 -23.14 19.97 15.34
C GLU A 459 -23.45 19.48 16.76
N PRO A 460 -24.59 19.83 17.36
CA PRO A 460 -24.89 19.49 18.76
C PRO A 460 -25.15 18.00 18.94
N ASN A 461 -24.20 17.30 19.54
CA ASN A 461 -24.37 15.94 20.01
C ASN A 461 -23.74 15.76 21.40
N ASP A 462 -24.56 15.75 22.44
CA ASP A 462 -24.20 15.88 23.87
C ASP A 462 -23.36 14.71 24.44
N ASP A 463 -23.26 13.57 23.77
CA ASP A 463 -22.62 12.34 24.34
C ASP A 463 -21.11 12.23 24.05
N LEU A 464 -20.54 13.10 23.23
CA LEU A 464 -19.15 13.00 22.79
C LEU A 464 -18.13 13.76 23.66
N GLU A 465 -18.56 14.76 24.42
CA GLU A 465 -17.65 15.64 25.19
C GLU A 465 -16.80 14.89 26.24
N GLU A 466 -17.38 13.95 27.00
CA GLU A 466 -16.65 13.25 28.07
C GLU A 466 -15.57 12.30 27.53
N VAL A 467 -15.85 11.58 26.45
CA VAL A 467 -14.91 10.60 25.86
C VAL A 467 -13.67 11.29 25.29
N ILE A 468 -13.83 12.45 24.73
CA ILE A 468 -12.78 13.17 24.01
C ILE A 468 -11.86 13.93 24.94
N VAL A 469 -12.42 14.56 25.99
CA VAL A 469 -11.60 15.20 27.05
C VAL A 469 -10.70 14.16 27.73
N GLU A 470 -11.18 12.93 27.88
CA GLU A 470 -10.39 11.85 28.49
C GLU A 470 -9.30 11.32 27.54
N ALA A 471 -9.55 11.25 26.25
CA ALA A 471 -8.56 10.85 25.24
C ALA A 471 -7.40 11.86 25.15
N ILE A 472 -7.71 13.16 25.14
CA ILE A 472 -6.69 14.23 25.17
C ILE A 472 -5.87 14.19 26.45
N LYS A 473 -6.50 13.94 27.62
CA LYS A 473 -5.81 13.78 28.91
C LYS A 473 -4.87 12.56 28.91
N ARG A 474 -5.27 11.43 28.33
CA ARG A 474 -4.43 10.21 28.22
C ARG A 474 -3.23 10.42 27.31
N TYR A 475 -3.39 11.17 26.22
CA TYR A 475 -2.28 11.52 25.33
C TYR A 475 -1.25 12.43 26.01
N LYS A 476 -1.69 13.39 26.84
CA LYS A 476 -0.80 14.27 27.63
C LYS A 476 -0.03 13.56 28.75
N LYS A 477 -0.50 12.40 29.25
CA LYS A 477 0.16 11.61 30.30
C LYS A 477 1.23 10.63 29.83
N LYS A 478 1.36 10.42 28.51
CA LYS A 478 2.32 9.46 27.88
C LYS A 478 3.54 10.14 27.23
N ARG A 479 3.72 11.45 27.51
CA ARG A 479 4.94 12.17 27.13
C ARG A 479 5.79 12.45 28.35
#